data_ff766b8d77e1d4c2fb2640ceb0572058
#
_entry.id   ff766b8d77e1d4c2fb2640ceb0572058
#
_cell.length_a   1.000
_cell.length_b   1.000
_cell.length_c   1.000
_cell.angle_alpha   90.00
_cell.angle_beta   90.00
_cell.angle_gamma   90.00
#
_symmetry.space_group_name_H-M   'P 1'
#
loop_
_entity.id
_entity.type
_entity.pdbx_description
1 polymer ?
#
loop_
_entity_poly.entity_id
_entity_poly.type
_entity_poly.pdbx_seq_one_letter_code
_entity_poly.pdbx_strand_id
1 'polypeptide(L)' 'MDYDYSKLSGKIKEVFGTQEAFAEAMNMGRTSLSLKMNNKSEWTQVEMTTAMDLLHIPHSSVRTYFFTHKV' A
#
# COMPACT_ATOMS: atom_id res chain seq x y z
N MET A 1 -17.37 -1.42 -0.55
CA MET A 1 -16.78 -2.17 0.58
C MET A 1 -15.34 -1.71 0.79
N ASP A 2 -15.00 -1.36 2.02
CA ASP A 2 -13.69 -0.82 2.32
C ASP A 2 -12.71 -1.89 2.75
N TYR A 3 -11.44 -1.67 2.43
CA TYR A 3 -10.35 -2.54 2.88
C TYR A 3 -9.62 -1.89 4.04
N ASP A 4 -9.09 -2.73 4.90
CA ASP A 4 -8.27 -2.31 6.03
C ASP A 4 -6.80 -2.36 5.61
N TYR A 5 -6.18 -1.20 5.49
CA TYR A 5 -4.78 -1.08 5.08
C TYR A 5 -3.82 -0.87 6.25
N SER A 6 -4.25 -1.19 7.48
CA SER A 6 -3.39 -0.95 8.64
C SER A 6 -2.09 -1.76 8.59
N LYS A 7 -2.14 -3.00 8.08
CA LYS A 7 -0.93 -3.82 7.93
C LYS A 7 -0.01 -3.25 6.87
N LEU A 8 -0.58 -2.77 5.76
CA LEU A 8 0.18 -2.12 4.71
C LEU A 8 0.84 -0.86 5.25
N SER A 9 0.08 -0.03 5.96
CA SER A 9 0.60 1.20 6.57
C SER A 9 1.74 0.91 7.54
N GLY A 10 1.60 -0.11 8.36
CA GLY A 10 2.65 -0.53 9.29
C GLY A 10 3.92 -0.95 8.56
N LYS A 11 3.77 -1.70 7.46
CA LYS A 11 4.91 -2.14 6.68
C LYS A 11 5.60 -0.99 5.96
N ILE A 12 4.83 -0.03 5.46
CA ILE A 12 5.38 1.19 4.85
C ILE A 12 6.24 1.93 5.88
N LYS A 13 5.70 2.10 7.08
CA LYS A 13 6.42 2.78 8.15
C LYS A 13 7.69 2.03 8.54
N GLU A 14 7.61 0.71 8.62
CA GLU A 14 8.76 -0.12 8.97
C GLU A 14 9.89 0.01 7.95
N VAL A 15 9.57 -0.01 6.66
CA VAL A 15 10.58 -0.04 5.58
C VAL A 15 11.01 1.35 5.16
N PHE A 16 10.08 2.29 5.03
CA PHE A 16 10.35 3.63 4.49
C PHE A 16 10.31 4.75 5.52
N GLY A 17 9.75 4.50 6.68
CA GLY A 17 9.63 5.50 7.72
C GLY A 17 8.42 6.41 7.57
N THR A 18 8.11 6.87 6.36
CA THR A 18 6.97 7.74 6.10
C THR A 18 6.24 7.32 4.83
N GLN A 19 4.97 7.69 4.72
CA GLN A 19 4.21 7.47 3.49
C GLN A 19 4.75 8.31 2.34
N GLU A 20 5.28 9.49 2.64
CA GLU A 20 5.86 10.36 1.63
C GLU A 20 7.06 9.69 0.95
N ALA A 21 7.95 9.08 1.72
CA ALA A 21 9.10 8.37 1.18
C ALA A 21 8.65 7.18 0.32
N PHE A 22 7.64 6.47 0.77
CA PHE A 22 7.09 5.34 0.01
C PHE A 22 6.44 5.81 -1.30
N ALA A 23 5.66 6.89 -1.25
CA ALA A 23 5.04 7.45 -2.45
C ALA A 23 6.10 7.83 -3.49
N GLU A 24 7.19 8.42 -3.04
CA GLU A 24 8.30 8.79 -3.90
C GLU A 24 8.93 7.54 -4.54
N ALA A 25 9.15 6.49 -3.77
CA ALA A 25 9.68 5.23 -4.29
C ALA A 25 8.74 4.57 -5.28
N MET A 26 7.44 4.74 -5.11
CA MET A 26 6.41 4.25 -6.03
C MET A 26 6.27 5.12 -7.28
N ASN A 27 6.99 6.24 -7.33
CA ASN A 27 6.83 7.24 -8.38
C ASN A 27 5.39 7.75 -8.45
N MET A 28 4.82 8.01 -7.29
CA MET A 28 3.41 8.36 -7.13
C MET A 28 3.33 9.63 -6.28
N GLY A 29 2.36 10.48 -6.57
CA GLY A 29 2.13 11.66 -5.75
C GLY A 29 1.63 11.28 -4.36
N ARG A 30 1.96 12.09 -3.36
CA ARG A 30 1.51 11.88 -1.98
C ARG A 30 -0.02 11.84 -1.90
N THR A 31 -0.69 12.71 -2.65
CA THR A 31 -2.15 12.76 -2.69
C THR A 31 -2.72 11.46 -3.26
N SER A 32 -2.10 10.95 -4.34
CA SER A 32 -2.54 9.69 -4.94
C SER A 32 -2.43 8.53 -3.95
N LEU A 33 -1.31 8.44 -3.24
CA LEU A 33 -1.13 7.40 -2.24
C LEU A 33 -2.16 7.54 -1.11
N SER A 34 -2.37 8.75 -0.63
CA SER A 34 -3.34 9.01 0.44
C SER A 34 -4.75 8.57 0.03
N LEU A 35 -5.15 8.86 -1.21
CA LEU A 35 -6.46 8.44 -1.72
C LEU A 35 -6.59 6.92 -1.72
N LYS A 36 -5.55 6.21 -2.13
CA LYS A 36 -5.55 4.73 -2.16
C LYS A 36 -5.60 4.16 -0.75
N MET A 37 -4.83 4.73 0.18
CA MET A 37 -4.80 4.26 1.57
C MET A 37 -6.12 4.53 2.30
N ASN A 38 -6.93 5.45 1.82
CA ASN A 38 -8.20 5.81 2.42
C ASN A 38 -9.42 5.28 1.65
N ASN A 39 -9.22 4.30 0.78
CA ASN A 39 -10.29 3.67 0.00
C ASN A 39 -11.01 4.65 -0.94
N LYS A 40 -10.37 5.74 -1.31
CA LYS A 40 -10.93 6.71 -2.25
C LYS A 40 -10.52 6.44 -3.68
N SER A 41 -9.51 5.61 -3.88
CA SER A 41 -8.99 5.23 -5.17
C SER A 41 -8.52 3.79 -5.09
N GLU A 42 -8.63 3.07 -6.18
CA GLU A 42 -8.23 1.66 -6.21
C GLU A 42 -6.74 1.50 -6.49
N TRP A 43 -6.16 0.44 -5.96
CA TRP A 43 -4.80 0.01 -6.32
C TRP A 43 -4.87 -0.78 -7.62
N THR A 44 -3.98 -0.46 -8.56
CA THR A 44 -3.85 -1.30 -9.77
C THR A 44 -2.98 -2.50 -9.45
N GLN A 45 -3.05 -3.53 -10.30
CA GLN A 45 -2.21 -4.72 -10.12
C GLN A 45 -0.73 -4.37 -10.18
N VAL A 46 -0.34 -3.49 -11.09
CA VAL A 46 1.06 -3.04 -11.21
C VAL A 46 1.50 -2.34 -9.95
N GLU A 47 0.64 -1.46 -9.41
CA GLU A 47 0.96 -0.74 -8.19
C GLU A 47 1.12 -1.68 -7.00
N MET A 48 0.23 -2.68 -6.87
CA MET A 48 0.32 -3.66 -5.79
C MET A 48 1.62 -4.47 -5.90
N THR A 49 1.97 -4.93 -7.10
CA THR A 49 3.18 -5.69 -7.33
C THR A 49 4.42 -4.87 -6.99
N THR A 50 4.47 -3.63 -7.48
CA THR A 50 5.58 -2.73 -7.21
C THR A 50 5.72 -2.46 -5.71
N ALA A 51 4.60 -2.21 -5.05
CA ALA A 51 4.60 -1.96 -3.60
C ALA A 51 5.14 -3.16 -2.83
N MET A 52 4.70 -4.37 -3.18
CA MET A 52 5.17 -5.58 -2.50
C MET A 52 6.67 -5.78 -2.71
N ASP A 53 7.17 -5.53 -3.92
CA ASP A 53 8.60 -5.64 -4.20
C ASP A 53 9.39 -4.64 -3.37
N LEU A 54 8.94 -3.38 -3.31
CA LEU A 54 9.61 -2.35 -2.52
C LEU A 54 9.57 -2.62 -1.03
N LEU A 55 8.52 -3.26 -0.55
CA LEU A 55 8.33 -3.56 0.87
C LEU A 55 8.89 -4.93 1.24
N HIS A 56 9.47 -5.65 0.29
CA HIS A 56 10.03 -6.99 0.50
C HIS A 56 8.97 -7.97 1.01
N ILE A 57 7.77 -7.88 0.48
CA ILE A 57 6.65 -8.76 0.82
C ILE A 57 6.48 -9.79 -0.29
N PRO A 58 6.38 -11.09 0.04
CA PRO A 58 6.08 -12.10 -0.99
C PRO A 58 4.75 -11.82 -1.67
N HIS A 59 4.68 -12.01 -2.98
CA HIS A 59 3.45 -11.76 -3.73
C HIS A 59 2.29 -12.64 -3.24
N SER A 60 2.59 -13.80 -2.64
CA SER A 60 1.58 -14.67 -2.03
C SER A 60 0.84 -14.01 -0.86
N SER A 61 1.41 -12.94 -0.29
CA SER A 61 0.81 -12.20 0.82
C SER A 61 -0.07 -11.03 0.38
N VAL A 62 -0.36 -10.91 -0.91
CA VAL A 62 -1.15 -9.78 -1.43
C VAL A 62 -2.50 -9.64 -0.72
N ARG A 63 -3.15 -10.76 -0.41
CA ARG A 63 -4.43 -10.73 0.26
C ARG A 63 -4.35 -10.09 1.64
N THR A 64 -3.31 -10.40 2.39
CA THR A 64 -3.11 -9.87 3.74
C THR A 64 -2.97 -8.36 3.74
N TYR A 65 -2.27 -7.81 2.77
CA TYR A 65 -1.94 -6.38 2.75
C TYR A 65 -2.95 -5.53 1.99
N PHE A 66 -3.55 -6.08 0.94
CA PHE A 66 -4.41 -5.29 0.03
C PHE A 66 -5.87 -5.70 0.05
N PHE A 67 -6.22 -6.85 0.59
CA PHE A 67 -7.58 -7.37 0.52
C PHE A 67 -8.17 -7.77 1.87
N THR A 68 -7.64 -7.23 2.96
CA THR A 68 -8.24 -7.42 4.29
C THR A 68 -9.45 -6.50 4.41
N HIS A 69 -10.61 -7.07 4.66
CA HIS A 69 -11.83 -6.28 4.78
C HIS A 69 -11.89 -5.57 6.12
N LYS A 70 -12.41 -4.36 6.12
CA LYS A 70 -12.74 -3.65 7.35
C LYS A 70 -13.91 -4.35 8.04
N VAL A 71 -13.82 -4.44 9.36
CA VAL A 71 -14.92 -4.97 10.20
C VAL A 71 -15.69 -3.86 10.87
#